data_a85c4cb6535d50464c2f605be5f0aa57
#
_entry.id   a85c4cb6535d50464c2f605be5f0aa57
#
_cell.length_a   1.000
_cell.length_b   1.000
_cell.length_c   1.000
_cell.angle_alpha   90.00
_cell.angle_beta   90.00
_cell.angle_gamma   90.00
#
_symmetry.space_group_name_H-M   'P 1'
#
loop_
_entity.id
_entity.type
_entity.pdbx_description
1 polymer ?
#
loop_
_entity_poly.entity_id
_entity_poly.type
_entity_poly.pdbx_seq_one_letter_code
_entity_poly.pdbx_strand_id
1 'polypeptide(L)'
;MLPIYVDFDDVLSDTTRICIQVANQMFGRNVSYEQVTSFNFQEVFDFTQGEFDDFMNAVHQPDILLSFEPIHGAIDVLNLWDEKGYKVYIVTGRPTSSYESSLEWLSQYHVPHHDFIMVDKYNRKQMDERIAISMEEFSKMSFCLAIEDSLEMAEYLSHAMGKPVVLFDKPWNRSAKTNGNITRYKSWDQIRKAFQLATDMTTKT
;
A
#
# COMPACT_ATOMS: atom_id res chain seq x y z
N MET A 1 22.28 5.31 1.64
CA MET A 1 21.13 5.99 0.99
C MET A 1 19.89 5.70 1.84
N LEU A 2 18.99 6.67 2.03
CA LEU A 2 17.73 6.42 2.75
C LEU A 2 16.84 5.47 1.93
N PRO A 3 16.05 4.61 2.59
CA PRO A 3 15.18 3.66 1.90
C PRO A 3 14.00 4.35 1.20
N ILE A 4 13.44 3.66 0.21
CA ILE A 4 12.15 3.97 -0.41
C ILE A 4 11.08 3.22 0.37
N TYR A 5 10.07 3.94 0.85
CA TYR A 5 8.85 3.38 1.40
C TYR A 5 7.92 2.96 0.27
N VAL A 6 7.41 1.75 0.32
CA VAL A 6 6.40 1.24 -0.61
C VAL A 6 5.27 0.60 0.19
N ASP A 7 4.06 1.12 0.08
CA ASP A 7 2.90 0.49 0.68
C ASP A 7 2.59 -0.86 0.04
N PHE A 8 1.93 -1.75 0.77
CA PHE A 8 1.65 -3.10 0.30
C PHE A 8 0.37 -3.16 -0.52
N ASP A 9 -0.76 -2.78 0.09
CA ASP A 9 -2.08 -2.95 -0.46
C ASP A 9 -2.40 -1.87 -1.49
N ASP A 10 -2.90 -2.27 -2.66
CA ASP A 10 -3.23 -1.38 -3.78
C ASP A 10 -2.07 -0.52 -4.32
N VAL A 11 -0.85 -0.79 -3.85
CA VAL A 11 0.42 -0.27 -4.38
C VAL A 11 1.23 -1.41 -4.97
N LEU A 12 1.51 -2.48 -4.22
CA LEU A 12 2.17 -3.70 -4.70
C LEU A 12 1.19 -4.77 -5.13
N SER A 13 0.20 -5.08 -4.28
CA SER A 13 -0.84 -6.08 -4.53
C SER A 13 -2.15 -5.42 -4.96
N ASP A 14 -2.88 -6.04 -5.89
CA ASP A 14 -4.21 -5.56 -6.34
C ASP A 14 -5.29 -6.05 -5.36
N THR A 15 -5.20 -5.57 -4.12
CA THR A 15 -5.97 -6.04 -2.97
C THR A 15 -7.46 -5.73 -3.10
N THR A 16 -7.81 -4.48 -3.40
CA THR A 16 -9.21 -4.03 -3.45
C THR A 16 -10.03 -4.80 -4.48
N ARG A 17 -9.45 -5.23 -5.62
CA ARG A 17 -10.19 -6.03 -6.61
C ARG A 17 -10.65 -7.37 -6.07
N ILE A 18 -9.81 -8.06 -5.33
CA ILE A 18 -10.17 -9.32 -4.70
C ILE A 18 -11.15 -9.10 -3.54
N CYS A 19 -10.94 -8.05 -2.74
CA CYS A 19 -11.89 -7.67 -1.69
C CYS A 19 -13.31 -7.43 -2.24
N ILE A 20 -13.44 -6.77 -3.40
CA ILE A 20 -14.72 -6.57 -4.11
C ILE A 20 -15.33 -7.91 -4.52
N GLN A 21 -14.54 -8.82 -5.08
CA GLN A 21 -15.03 -10.14 -5.50
C GLN A 21 -15.55 -10.93 -4.29
N VAL A 22 -14.79 -10.96 -3.20
CA VAL A 22 -15.18 -11.62 -1.94
C VAL A 22 -16.49 -11.02 -1.41
N ALA A 23 -16.57 -9.69 -1.28
CA ALA A 23 -17.75 -9.00 -0.80
C ALA A 23 -18.99 -9.28 -1.66
N ASN A 24 -18.85 -9.17 -2.97
CA ASN A 24 -19.94 -9.43 -3.92
C ASN A 24 -20.43 -10.89 -3.83
N GLN A 25 -19.49 -11.84 -3.73
CA GLN A 25 -19.81 -13.25 -3.64
C GLN A 25 -20.46 -13.62 -2.29
N MET A 26 -19.92 -13.13 -1.18
CA MET A 26 -20.43 -13.49 0.16
C MET A 26 -21.82 -12.91 0.44
N PHE A 27 -22.07 -11.68 -0.02
CA PHE A 27 -23.25 -10.92 0.42
C PHE A 27 -24.21 -10.57 -0.74
N GLY A 28 -23.98 -11.13 -1.95
CA GLY A 28 -24.84 -10.88 -3.11
C GLY A 28 -24.84 -9.41 -3.55
N ARG A 29 -23.75 -8.69 -3.31
CA ARG A 29 -23.58 -7.31 -3.76
C ARG A 29 -23.13 -7.28 -5.23
N ASN A 30 -23.16 -6.11 -5.84
CA ASN A 30 -22.69 -5.90 -7.21
C ASN A 30 -21.96 -4.55 -7.31
N VAL A 31 -20.95 -4.39 -6.45
CA VAL A 31 -20.11 -3.18 -6.42
C VAL A 31 -18.97 -3.35 -7.41
N SER A 32 -18.77 -2.36 -8.28
CA SER A 32 -17.63 -2.29 -9.19
C SER A 32 -16.45 -1.56 -8.57
N TYR A 33 -15.25 -1.75 -9.13
CA TYR A 33 -14.03 -1.10 -8.65
C TYR A 33 -14.15 0.43 -8.59
N GLU A 34 -14.74 1.04 -9.62
CA GLU A 34 -14.90 2.51 -9.68
C GLU A 34 -15.90 3.07 -8.65
N GLN A 35 -16.74 2.23 -8.06
CA GLN A 35 -17.66 2.63 -7.00
C GLN A 35 -17.01 2.63 -5.62
N VAL A 36 -15.83 2.03 -5.46
CA VAL A 36 -15.07 2.07 -4.20
C VAL A 36 -14.37 3.42 -4.08
N THR A 37 -15.11 4.44 -3.68
CA THR A 37 -14.62 5.83 -3.57
C THR A 37 -14.14 6.21 -2.17
N SER A 38 -14.09 5.24 -1.26
CA SER A 38 -13.66 5.39 0.13
C SER A 38 -13.05 4.09 0.64
N PHE A 39 -12.13 4.17 1.61
CA PHE A 39 -11.67 3.00 2.38
C PHE A 39 -12.72 2.47 3.38
N ASN A 40 -13.82 3.18 3.56
CA ASN A 40 -14.92 2.70 4.39
C ASN A 40 -15.75 1.66 3.63
N PHE A 41 -15.25 0.42 3.56
CA PHE A 41 -15.97 -0.68 2.91
C PHE A 41 -17.35 -0.94 3.50
N GLN A 42 -17.55 -0.66 4.79
CA GLN A 42 -18.87 -0.80 5.40
C GLN A 42 -19.90 0.10 4.73
N GLU A 43 -19.56 1.34 4.44
CA GLU A 43 -20.44 2.27 3.70
C GLU A 43 -20.53 1.92 2.21
N VAL A 44 -19.39 1.61 1.58
CA VAL A 44 -19.35 1.32 0.12
C VAL A 44 -20.22 0.12 -0.24
N PHE A 45 -20.24 -0.91 0.60
CA PHE A 45 -21.01 -2.14 0.36
C PHE A 45 -22.35 -2.17 1.10
N ASP A 46 -22.68 -1.14 1.87
CA ASP A 46 -23.86 -1.10 2.73
C ASP A 46 -23.93 -2.34 3.65
N PHE A 47 -22.81 -2.62 4.32
CA PHE A 47 -22.71 -3.74 5.26
C PHE A 47 -23.32 -3.40 6.61
N THR A 48 -24.07 -4.33 7.17
CA THR A 48 -24.28 -4.37 8.61
C THR A 48 -22.96 -4.60 9.34
N GLN A 49 -22.89 -4.32 10.64
CA GLN A 49 -21.67 -4.58 11.41
C GLN A 49 -21.25 -6.05 11.34
N GLY A 50 -22.20 -6.99 11.41
CA GLY A 50 -21.91 -8.42 11.32
C GLY A 50 -21.33 -8.81 9.95
N GLU A 51 -21.93 -8.33 8.84
CA GLU A 51 -21.41 -8.56 7.50
C GLU A 51 -20.00 -7.97 7.32
N PHE A 52 -19.75 -6.79 7.90
CA PHE A 52 -18.42 -6.17 7.86
C PHE A 52 -17.38 -7.00 8.63
N ASP A 53 -17.74 -7.49 9.82
CA ASP A 53 -16.86 -8.34 10.63
C ASP A 53 -16.55 -9.66 9.90
N ASP A 54 -17.56 -10.30 9.30
CA ASP A 54 -17.41 -11.52 8.51
C ASP A 54 -16.55 -11.27 7.26
N PHE A 55 -16.78 -10.15 6.56
CA PHE A 55 -15.98 -9.74 5.42
C PHE A 55 -14.51 -9.53 5.82
N MET A 56 -14.25 -8.77 6.88
CA MET A 56 -12.88 -8.52 7.35
C MET A 56 -12.17 -9.82 7.78
N ASN A 57 -12.90 -10.74 8.39
CA ASN A 57 -12.35 -12.06 8.72
C ASN A 57 -12.03 -12.87 7.46
N ALA A 58 -12.87 -12.82 6.43
CA ALA A 58 -12.67 -13.55 5.19
C ALA A 58 -11.47 -13.01 4.39
N VAL A 59 -11.37 -11.70 4.18
CA VAL A 59 -10.30 -11.12 3.35
C VAL A 59 -8.91 -11.21 3.97
N HIS A 60 -8.83 -11.51 5.27
CA HIS A 60 -7.55 -11.74 5.96
C HIS A 60 -7.21 -13.25 6.12
N GLN A 61 -7.99 -14.17 5.52
CA GLN A 61 -7.58 -15.57 5.49
C GLN A 61 -6.35 -15.76 4.59
N PRO A 62 -5.45 -16.70 4.94
CA PRO A 62 -4.20 -16.90 4.19
C PRO A 62 -4.41 -17.17 2.70
N ASP A 63 -5.39 -17.99 2.34
CA ASP A 63 -5.72 -18.34 0.96
C ASP A 63 -6.17 -17.12 0.14
N ILE A 64 -6.93 -16.21 0.74
CA ILE A 64 -7.34 -14.95 0.11
C ILE A 64 -6.14 -14.00 -0.02
N LEU A 65 -5.35 -13.82 1.05
CA LEU A 65 -4.17 -12.95 1.02
C LEU A 65 -3.15 -13.39 -0.03
N LEU A 66 -2.94 -14.69 -0.19
CA LEU A 66 -2.01 -15.26 -1.18
C LEU A 66 -2.58 -15.23 -2.62
N SER A 67 -3.88 -15.06 -2.78
CA SER A 67 -4.52 -14.94 -4.09
C SER A 67 -4.39 -13.56 -4.74
N PHE A 68 -3.94 -12.54 -4.00
CA PHE A 68 -3.75 -11.20 -4.56
C PHE A 68 -2.65 -11.23 -5.62
N GLU A 69 -2.92 -10.64 -6.78
CA GLU A 69 -1.91 -10.51 -7.83
C GLU A 69 -1.08 -9.23 -7.64
N PRO A 70 0.19 -9.22 -8.04
CA PRO A 70 0.98 -7.99 -8.08
C PRO A 70 0.41 -6.99 -9.07
N ILE A 71 0.41 -5.72 -8.70
CA ILE A 71 0.08 -4.65 -9.64
C ILE A 71 1.13 -4.62 -10.75
N HIS A 72 0.66 -4.55 -11.99
CA HIS A 72 1.50 -4.58 -13.18
C HIS A 72 2.64 -3.57 -13.13
N GLY A 73 3.86 -4.03 -13.37
CA GLY A 73 5.09 -3.25 -13.36
C GLY A 73 5.69 -2.95 -11.99
N ALA A 74 5.00 -3.32 -10.88
CA ALA A 74 5.52 -3.08 -9.53
C ALA A 74 6.87 -3.78 -9.31
N ILE A 75 6.90 -5.09 -9.49
CA ILE A 75 8.10 -5.91 -9.26
C ILE A 75 9.26 -5.50 -10.18
N ASP A 76 8.97 -5.18 -11.45
CA ASP A 76 10.00 -4.73 -12.40
C ASP A 76 10.67 -3.43 -11.94
N VAL A 77 9.88 -2.49 -11.38
CA VAL A 77 10.42 -1.23 -10.87
C VAL A 77 11.22 -1.44 -9.59
N LEU A 78 10.75 -2.31 -8.69
CA LEU A 78 11.48 -2.64 -7.48
C LEU A 78 12.81 -3.35 -7.80
N ASN A 79 12.84 -4.27 -8.76
CA ASN A 79 14.08 -4.90 -9.26
C ASN A 79 15.05 -3.84 -9.80
N LEU A 80 14.56 -2.91 -10.61
CA LEU A 80 15.38 -1.82 -11.14
C LEU A 80 15.98 -0.95 -10.02
N TRP A 81 15.22 -0.70 -8.96
CA TRP A 81 15.70 0.08 -7.81
C TRP A 81 16.74 -0.70 -7.00
N ASP A 82 16.52 -2.00 -6.79
CA ASP A 82 17.47 -2.87 -6.11
C ASP A 82 18.80 -2.97 -6.88
N GLU A 83 18.76 -3.19 -8.20
CA GLU A 83 19.93 -3.17 -9.09
C GLU A 83 20.72 -1.86 -9.03
N LYS A 84 20.04 -0.73 -8.81
CA LYS A 84 20.65 0.59 -8.62
C LYS A 84 21.12 0.85 -7.18
N GLY A 85 20.97 -0.11 -6.27
CA GLY A 85 21.40 -0.04 -4.87
C GLY A 85 20.47 0.78 -3.96
N TYR A 86 19.20 1.03 -4.37
CA TYR A 86 18.21 1.60 -3.48
C TYR A 86 17.67 0.53 -2.54
N LYS A 87 17.54 0.87 -1.27
CA LYS A 87 16.83 0.01 -0.31
C LYS A 87 15.33 0.23 -0.43
N VAL A 88 14.56 -0.85 -0.47
CA VAL A 88 13.10 -0.83 -0.50
C VAL A 88 12.58 -1.38 0.82
N TYR A 89 11.72 -0.63 1.49
CA TYR A 89 11.00 -1.05 2.69
C TYR A 89 9.52 -1.18 2.34
N ILE A 90 9.01 -2.40 2.47
CA ILE A 90 7.58 -2.65 2.30
C ILE A 90 6.90 -2.35 3.63
N VAL A 91 5.91 -1.47 3.59
CA VAL A 91 5.20 -1.03 4.80
C VAL A 91 3.71 -1.29 4.64
N THR A 92 3.08 -1.86 5.64
CA THR A 92 1.65 -2.17 5.57
C THR A 92 0.92 -1.84 6.87
N GLY A 93 -0.36 -1.50 6.76
CA GLY A 93 -1.31 -1.37 7.86
C GLY A 93 -2.16 -2.61 8.08
N ARG A 94 -1.81 -3.77 7.52
CA ARG A 94 -2.53 -5.04 7.74
C ARG A 94 -2.53 -5.42 9.22
N PRO A 95 -3.51 -6.22 9.70
CA PRO A 95 -3.45 -6.78 11.05
C PRO A 95 -2.26 -7.75 11.18
N THR A 96 -1.69 -7.84 12.39
CA THR A 96 -0.52 -8.70 12.65
C THR A 96 -0.77 -10.19 12.41
N SER A 97 -2.02 -10.63 12.42
CA SER A 97 -2.43 -11.99 12.00
C SER A 97 -2.10 -12.29 10.53
N SER A 98 -1.90 -11.27 9.70
CA SER A 98 -1.53 -11.41 8.28
C SER A 98 -0.01 -11.44 8.04
N TYR A 99 0.81 -11.40 9.10
CA TYR A 99 2.27 -11.27 8.98
C TYR A 99 2.89 -12.36 8.12
N GLU A 100 2.67 -13.62 8.49
CA GLU A 100 3.25 -14.78 7.79
C GLU A 100 2.77 -14.85 6.34
N SER A 101 1.46 -14.68 6.09
CA SER A 101 0.91 -14.69 4.73
C SER A 101 1.43 -13.53 3.88
N SER A 102 1.72 -12.38 4.49
CA SER A 102 2.32 -11.27 3.77
C SER A 102 3.78 -11.54 3.37
N LEU A 103 4.57 -12.16 4.26
CA LEU A 103 5.92 -12.61 3.92
C LEU A 103 5.93 -13.71 2.86
N GLU A 104 5.00 -14.66 2.95
CA GLU A 104 4.83 -15.71 1.95
C GLU A 104 4.48 -15.13 0.58
N TRP A 105 3.57 -14.14 0.54
CA TRP A 105 3.23 -13.43 -0.69
C TRP A 105 4.45 -12.73 -1.31
N LEU A 106 5.23 -11.99 -0.51
CA LEU A 106 6.46 -11.34 -0.97
C LEU A 106 7.46 -12.36 -1.54
N SER A 107 7.57 -13.53 -0.91
CA SER A 107 8.42 -14.64 -1.36
C SER A 107 7.89 -15.28 -2.64
N GLN A 108 6.58 -15.55 -2.73
CA GLN A 108 5.92 -16.15 -3.89
C GLN A 108 6.17 -15.34 -5.17
N TYR A 109 6.10 -14.04 -5.08
CA TYR A 109 6.30 -13.14 -6.21
C TYR A 109 7.73 -12.60 -6.33
N HIS A 110 8.66 -13.11 -5.53
CA HIS A 110 10.07 -12.69 -5.53
C HIS A 110 10.24 -11.17 -5.45
N VAL A 111 9.43 -10.52 -4.59
CA VAL A 111 9.47 -9.06 -4.43
C VAL A 111 10.78 -8.63 -3.77
N PRO A 112 11.64 -7.86 -4.46
CA PRO A 112 12.88 -7.38 -3.86
C PRO A 112 12.56 -6.35 -2.76
N HIS A 113 12.97 -6.65 -1.53
CA HIS A 113 12.81 -5.75 -0.39
C HIS A 113 13.92 -5.98 0.63
N HIS A 114 14.21 -4.96 1.43
CA HIS A 114 15.25 -4.96 2.45
C HIS A 114 14.67 -5.03 3.85
N ASP A 115 13.40 -4.62 3.99
CA ASP A 115 12.66 -4.71 5.25
C ASP A 115 11.17 -4.82 4.97
N PHE A 116 10.44 -5.47 5.90
CA PHE A 116 8.99 -5.58 5.90
C PHE A 116 8.46 -5.09 7.25
N ILE A 117 7.70 -4.01 7.22
CA ILE A 117 7.29 -3.27 8.42
C ILE A 117 5.77 -3.22 8.49
N MET A 118 5.21 -3.79 9.56
CA MET A 118 3.82 -3.56 9.91
C MET A 118 3.69 -2.34 10.80
N VAL A 119 2.75 -1.47 10.48
CA VAL A 119 2.49 -0.24 11.25
C VAL A 119 1.06 -0.24 11.73
N ASP A 120 0.85 0.03 13.00
CA ASP A 120 -0.51 0.21 13.52
C ASP A 120 -1.09 1.58 13.10
N LYS A 121 -1.45 1.67 11.81
CA LYS A 121 -2.04 2.87 11.19
C LYS A 121 -3.45 3.19 11.74
N TYR A 122 -4.12 2.24 12.40
CA TYR A 122 -5.54 2.31 12.75
C TYR A 122 -5.81 2.16 14.24
N ASN A 123 -4.78 2.11 15.08
CA ASN A 123 -4.88 1.93 16.53
C ASN A 123 -5.77 0.73 16.92
N ARG A 124 -5.49 -0.43 16.30
CA ARG A 124 -6.27 -1.65 16.52
C ARG A 124 -5.92 -2.30 17.85
N LYS A 125 -6.94 -2.68 18.62
CA LYS A 125 -6.76 -3.34 19.93
C LYS A 125 -6.05 -4.69 19.90
N GLN A 126 -5.93 -5.31 18.72
CA GLN A 126 -5.39 -6.66 18.53
C GLN A 126 -4.05 -6.69 17.79
N MET A 127 -3.35 -5.55 17.70
CA MET A 127 -2.01 -5.52 17.11
C MET A 127 -0.99 -6.10 18.09
N ASP A 128 -0.16 -7.02 17.62
CA ASP A 128 0.97 -7.55 18.39
C ASP A 128 2.15 -6.58 18.29
N GLU A 129 2.47 -5.89 19.38
CA GLU A 129 3.55 -4.90 19.46
C GLU A 129 4.95 -5.49 19.19
N ARG A 130 5.10 -6.81 19.18
CA ARG A 130 6.36 -7.48 18.79
C ARG A 130 6.53 -7.57 17.27
N ILE A 131 5.43 -7.40 16.52
CA ILE A 131 5.37 -7.54 15.05
C ILE A 131 5.16 -6.17 14.40
N ALA A 132 4.24 -5.37 14.94
CA ALA A 132 3.90 -4.06 14.39
C ALA A 132 4.46 -2.94 15.26
N ILE A 133 4.97 -1.91 14.60
CA ILE A 133 5.41 -0.67 15.26
C ILE A 133 4.24 0.33 15.36
N SER A 134 4.30 1.19 16.36
CA SER A 134 3.36 2.29 16.52
C SER A 134 3.60 3.40 15.48
N MET A 135 2.59 4.27 15.26
CA MET A 135 2.77 5.48 14.45
C MET A 135 3.83 6.43 15.02
N GLU A 136 4.03 6.44 16.35
CA GLU A 136 5.10 7.22 16.97
C GLU A 136 6.49 6.70 16.57
N GLU A 137 6.71 5.39 16.62
CA GLU A 137 7.97 4.77 16.18
C GLU A 137 8.18 4.94 14.67
N PHE A 138 7.13 4.75 13.90
CA PHE A 138 7.16 4.97 12.46
C PHE A 138 7.55 6.42 12.09
N SER A 139 7.07 7.41 12.84
CA SER A 139 7.39 8.83 12.61
C SER A 139 8.89 9.16 12.76
N LYS A 140 9.65 8.35 13.47
CA LYS A 140 11.09 8.51 13.66
C LYS A 140 11.92 7.94 12.50
N MET A 141 11.28 7.21 11.59
CA MET A 141 11.92 6.65 10.41
C MET A 141 12.16 7.73 9.33
N SER A 142 13.08 7.45 8.42
CA SER A 142 13.39 8.35 7.32
C SER A 142 13.42 7.63 6.00
N PHE A 143 12.75 8.21 5.01
CA PHE A 143 12.66 7.70 3.64
C PHE A 143 13.10 8.78 2.65
N CYS A 144 13.67 8.39 1.52
CA CYS A 144 13.97 9.33 0.44
C CYS A 144 12.76 9.57 -0.48
N LEU A 145 11.85 8.60 -0.53
CA LEU A 145 10.62 8.63 -1.33
C LEU A 145 9.60 7.70 -0.66
N ALA A 146 8.32 8.00 -0.77
CA ALA A 146 7.25 7.10 -0.39
C ALA A 146 6.28 6.87 -1.55
N ILE A 147 5.78 5.64 -1.71
CA ILE A 147 4.74 5.26 -2.66
C ILE A 147 3.54 4.77 -1.86
N GLU A 148 2.41 5.43 -2.00
CA GLU A 148 1.22 5.26 -1.16
C GLU A 148 -0.07 5.44 -1.99
N ASP A 149 -1.16 4.78 -1.62
CA ASP A 149 -2.48 4.95 -2.23
C ASP A 149 -3.49 5.62 -1.29
N SER A 150 -3.23 5.58 0.02
CA SER A 150 -4.02 6.30 1.01
C SER A 150 -3.67 7.78 1.00
N LEU A 151 -4.67 8.64 0.76
CA LEU A 151 -4.47 10.09 0.83
C LEU A 151 -4.05 10.54 2.22
N GLU A 152 -4.69 10.01 3.26
CA GLU A 152 -4.40 10.35 4.66
C GLU A 152 -2.93 10.03 5.01
N MET A 153 -2.46 8.84 4.63
CA MET A 153 -1.07 8.45 4.87
C MET A 153 -0.09 9.22 4.00
N ALA A 154 -0.45 9.53 2.75
CA ALA A 154 0.36 10.37 1.87
C ALA A 154 0.52 11.80 2.45
N GLU A 155 -0.53 12.37 2.99
CA GLU A 155 -0.49 13.66 3.69
C GLU A 155 0.35 13.60 4.96
N TYR A 156 0.22 12.55 5.76
CA TYR A 156 1.06 12.33 6.94
C TYR A 156 2.54 12.25 6.57
N LEU A 157 2.90 11.41 5.60
CA LEU A 157 4.28 11.26 5.11
C LEU A 157 4.84 12.59 4.55
N SER A 158 4.02 13.34 3.81
CA SER A 158 4.43 14.61 3.22
C SER A 158 4.53 15.74 4.23
N HIS A 159 3.50 15.94 5.05
CA HIS A 159 3.42 17.13 5.92
C HIS A 159 4.08 16.91 7.28
N ALA A 160 3.82 15.76 7.94
CA ALA A 160 4.39 15.49 9.26
C ALA A 160 5.82 14.97 9.18
N MET A 161 6.14 14.12 8.21
CA MET A 161 7.48 13.55 8.06
C MET A 161 8.34 14.27 7.01
N GLY A 162 7.80 15.19 6.24
CA GLY A 162 8.52 16.00 5.22
C GLY A 162 9.05 15.18 4.05
N LYS A 163 8.39 14.07 3.67
CA LYS A 163 8.86 13.17 2.61
C LYS A 163 8.23 13.50 1.25
N PRO A 164 8.96 13.35 0.14
CA PRO A 164 8.34 13.29 -1.18
C PRO A 164 7.48 12.03 -1.27
N VAL A 165 6.24 12.18 -1.78
CA VAL A 165 5.27 11.09 -1.87
C VAL A 165 4.75 10.97 -3.29
N VAL A 166 4.75 9.75 -3.80
CA VAL A 166 3.96 9.35 -4.96
C VAL A 166 2.61 8.82 -4.43
N LEU A 167 1.53 9.50 -4.78
CA LEU A 167 0.18 9.01 -4.54
C LEU A 167 -0.28 8.23 -5.77
N PHE A 168 -0.47 6.92 -5.58
CA PHE A 168 -0.97 6.03 -6.64
C PHE A 168 -2.45 6.33 -6.90
N ASP A 169 -2.83 6.69 -8.14
CA ASP A 169 -4.20 7.11 -8.49
C ASP A 169 -5.20 5.96 -8.35
N LYS A 170 -6.10 6.09 -7.41
CA LYS A 170 -7.13 5.10 -7.10
C LYS A 170 -8.50 5.79 -6.96
N PRO A 171 -9.63 5.08 -7.14
CA PRO A 171 -10.95 5.70 -7.05
C PRO A 171 -11.18 6.44 -5.72
N TRP A 172 -10.69 5.89 -4.59
CA TRP A 172 -10.88 6.45 -3.24
C TRP A 172 -10.04 7.70 -2.94
N ASN A 173 -9.04 8.01 -3.76
CA ASN A 173 -8.21 9.20 -3.57
C ASN A 173 -8.32 10.21 -4.72
N ARG A 174 -9.02 9.87 -5.81
CA ARG A 174 -9.01 10.63 -7.07
C ARG A 174 -9.61 12.03 -6.97
N SER A 175 -10.61 12.23 -6.12
CA SER A 175 -11.26 13.52 -5.93
C SER A 175 -10.41 14.55 -5.20
N ALA A 176 -9.38 14.09 -4.48
CA ALA A 176 -8.53 14.97 -3.68
C ALA A 176 -7.49 15.72 -4.52
N LYS A 177 -7.33 17.00 -4.21
CA LYS A 177 -6.21 17.79 -4.75
C LYS A 177 -4.95 17.46 -3.96
N THR A 178 -3.89 17.12 -4.66
CA THR A 178 -2.57 16.96 -4.07
C THR A 178 -1.85 18.31 -4.00
N ASN A 179 -1.12 18.55 -2.91
CA ASN A 179 -0.30 19.73 -2.69
C ASN A 179 1.06 19.35 -2.09
N GLY A 180 1.96 20.31 -2.01
CA GLY A 180 3.27 20.11 -1.41
C GLY A 180 4.11 19.08 -2.16
N ASN A 181 4.64 18.11 -1.42
CA ASN A 181 5.54 17.07 -1.94
C ASN A 181 4.81 15.82 -2.46
N ILE A 182 3.50 15.91 -2.71
CA ILE A 182 2.70 14.78 -3.20
C ILE A 182 2.50 14.90 -4.71
N THR A 183 2.99 13.90 -5.45
CA THR A 183 2.81 13.80 -6.89
C THR A 183 1.98 12.56 -7.22
N ARG A 184 0.95 12.72 -8.04
CA ARG A 184 0.04 11.63 -8.42
C ARG A 184 0.52 10.92 -9.68
N TYR A 185 0.54 9.57 -9.65
CA TYR A 185 0.78 8.72 -10.81
C TYR A 185 -0.25 7.61 -10.90
N LYS A 186 -0.52 7.12 -12.13
CA LYS A 186 -1.55 6.11 -12.41
C LYS A 186 -0.99 4.70 -12.59
N SER A 187 0.32 4.56 -12.70
CA SER A 187 0.95 3.27 -12.96
C SER A 187 2.42 3.27 -12.54
N TRP A 188 2.94 2.09 -12.29
CA TRP A 188 4.35 1.88 -12.03
C TRP A 188 5.25 2.30 -13.21
N ASP A 189 4.76 2.21 -14.46
CA ASP A 189 5.48 2.72 -15.63
C ASP A 189 5.68 4.25 -15.59
N GLN A 190 4.69 4.99 -15.12
CA GLN A 190 4.83 6.44 -14.95
C GLN A 190 5.83 6.77 -13.83
N ILE A 191 5.78 6.03 -12.72
CA ILE A 191 6.73 6.17 -11.60
C ILE A 191 8.15 5.87 -12.09
N ARG A 192 8.35 4.78 -12.83
CA ARG A 192 9.65 4.40 -13.42
C ARG A 192 10.23 5.53 -14.29
N LYS A 193 9.43 6.06 -15.20
CA LYS A 193 9.86 7.14 -16.11
C LYS A 193 10.25 8.40 -15.34
N ALA A 194 9.45 8.80 -14.35
CA ALA A 194 9.76 9.98 -13.54
C ALA A 194 11.03 9.79 -12.71
N PHE A 195 11.25 8.61 -12.15
CA PHE A 195 12.45 8.27 -11.38
C PHE A 195 13.71 8.25 -12.27
N GLN A 196 13.65 7.73 -13.48
CA GLN A 196 14.75 7.75 -14.43
C GLN A 196 15.15 9.17 -14.83
N LEU A 197 14.18 10.02 -15.14
CA LEU A 197 14.45 11.42 -15.48
C LEU A 197 15.14 12.18 -14.33
N ALA A 198 14.72 11.94 -13.08
CA ALA A 198 15.34 12.57 -11.92
C ALA A 198 16.80 12.11 -11.71
N THR A 199 17.11 10.82 -11.92
CA THR A 199 18.48 10.30 -11.81
C THR A 199 19.39 10.79 -12.93
N ASP A 200 18.89 10.89 -14.16
CA ASP A 200 19.67 11.40 -15.30
C ASP A 200 20.02 12.89 -15.19
N MET A 201 19.19 13.67 -14.52
CA MET A 201 19.47 15.08 -14.24
C MET A 201 20.55 15.28 -13.18
N THR A 202 20.61 14.40 -12.15
CA THR A 202 21.61 14.47 -11.09
C THR A 202 23.00 13.96 -11.52
N THR A 203 23.10 13.15 -12.56
CA THR A 203 24.39 12.65 -13.10
C THR A 203 25.05 13.60 -14.12
N LYS A 204 24.37 14.67 -14.53
CA LYS A 204 24.86 15.68 -15.49
C LYS A 204 25.34 16.98 -14.84
N THR A 205 25.28 17.06 -13.53
CA THR A 205 25.84 18.17 -12.73
C THR A 205 27.11 17.76 -12.01
#